data_91febc3d851cc55295cc03063acdfd7e
#
_entry.id   91febc3d851cc55295cc03063acdfd7e
#
_cell.length_a   1.000
_cell.length_b   1.000
_cell.length_c   1.000
_cell.angle_alpha   90.00
_cell.angle_beta   90.00
_cell.angle_gamma   90.00
#
_symmetry.space_group_name_H-M   'P 1'
#
loop_
_entity.id
_entity.type
_entity.pdbx_description
1 polymer ?
#
loop_
_entity_poly.entity_id
_entity_poly.type
_entity_poly.pdbx_seq_one_letter_code
_entity_poly.pdbx_strand_id
1 'polypeptide(L)'
;RRVLFRSIRVGTCGGMQIPVKSGDLVIATGAIRMEGTSREYAPIEYPAVADFHMVQALVQAAEKGKYPYHVGVVQCKDAFYGQHEPETKPVSYELLNKWEAWKRLGCLASEMESAALFVVGNYLRVRVGSIFLVVANQERAKLNMENPVVHDTELAITTAVEALRDIIRKDKANE
;
A
#
# COMPACT_ATOMS: atom_id res chain seq x y z
N ARG A 1 21.98 -2.84 23.62
CA ARG A 1 20.90 -1.92 23.15
C ARG A 1 20.43 -2.40 21.80
N ARG A 2 19.23 -2.95 21.73
CA ARG A 2 18.65 -3.44 20.46
C ARG A 2 18.21 -2.21 19.66
N VAL A 3 18.89 -1.89 18.56
CA VAL A 3 18.45 -0.82 17.65
C VAL A 3 17.19 -1.32 16.95
N LEU A 4 16.05 -0.70 17.25
CA LEU A 4 14.77 -0.99 16.59
C LEU A 4 14.69 -0.20 15.29
N PHE A 5 15.00 -0.84 14.17
CA PHE A 5 14.80 -0.24 12.87
C PHE A 5 13.31 -0.16 12.53
N ARG A 6 12.92 0.93 11.89
CA ARG A 6 11.57 1.23 11.43
C ARG A 6 11.63 1.82 10.05
N SER A 7 10.69 1.47 9.20
CA SER A 7 10.59 2.03 7.86
C SER A 7 9.12 2.25 7.49
N ILE A 8 8.80 3.41 6.95
CA ILE A 8 7.52 3.66 6.29
C ILE A 8 7.79 4.03 4.85
N ARG A 9 7.22 3.25 3.93
CA ARG A 9 7.17 3.62 2.54
C ARG A 9 6.06 4.65 2.34
N VAL A 10 6.41 5.79 1.82
CA VAL A 10 5.46 6.79 1.31
C VAL A 10 5.50 6.75 -0.20
N GLY A 11 4.35 6.62 -0.85
CA GLY A 11 4.30 6.55 -2.30
C GLY A 11 2.94 6.92 -2.85
N THR A 12 2.70 6.52 -4.09
CA THR A 12 1.45 6.69 -4.81
C THR A 12 0.85 5.35 -5.18
N CYS A 13 -0.46 5.31 -5.41
CA CYS A 13 -1.17 4.12 -5.86
C CYS A 13 -2.33 4.48 -6.80
N GLY A 14 -2.83 3.50 -7.52
CA GLY A 14 -4.10 3.59 -8.25
C GLY A 14 -5.22 2.91 -7.46
N GLY A 15 -6.34 3.61 -7.25
CA GLY A 15 -7.49 3.04 -6.55
C GLY A 15 -8.14 1.89 -7.32
N MET A 16 -8.64 0.87 -6.60
CA MET A 16 -9.32 -0.31 -7.15
C MET A 16 -10.78 -0.43 -6.70
N GLN A 17 -11.14 0.12 -5.56
CA GLN A 17 -12.51 0.13 -5.03
C GLN A 17 -13.16 1.48 -5.29
N ILE A 18 -14.46 1.49 -5.62
CA ILE A 18 -15.19 2.72 -5.95
C ILE A 18 -15.14 3.79 -4.83
N PRO A 19 -15.20 3.46 -3.53
CA PRO A 19 -15.06 4.44 -2.46
C PRO A 19 -13.67 5.09 -2.36
N VAL A 20 -12.62 4.47 -2.90
CA VAL A 20 -11.24 4.97 -2.87
C VAL A 20 -11.07 6.04 -3.94
N LYS A 21 -11.04 7.31 -3.53
CA LYS A 21 -11.01 8.47 -4.44
C LYS A 21 -9.60 9.00 -4.61
N SER A 22 -9.38 9.72 -5.70
CA SER A 22 -8.16 10.51 -5.91
C SER A 22 -7.96 11.50 -4.75
N GLY A 23 -6.75 11.58 -4.23
CA GLY A 23 -6.42 12.41 -3.08
C GLY A 23 -6.61 11.73 -1.70
N ASP A 24 -7.31 10.59 -1.64
CA ASP A 24 -7.41 9.82 -0.40
C ASP A 24 -6.07 9.14 -0.08
N LEU A 25 -5.89 8.79 1.20
CA LEU A 25 -4.76 7.99 1.66
C LEU A 25 -5.14 6.50 1.68
N VAL A 26 -4.22 5.62 1.31
CA VAL A 26 -4.34 4.17 1.53
C VAL A 26 -3.21 3.71 2.44
N ILE A 27 -3.57 3.07 3.55
CA ILE A 27 -2.65 2.47 4.52
C ILE A 27 -2.71 0.96 4.33
N ALA A 28 -1.59 0.35 3.91
CA ALA A 28 -1.56 -1.07 3.61
C ALA A 28 -1.41 -1.93 4.88
N THR A 29 -2.32 -2.88 5.08
CA THR A 29 -2.19 -3.93 6.10
C THR A 29 -1.42 -5.14 5.59
N GLY A 30 -1.45 -5.36 4.30
CA GLY A 30 -0.75 -6.42 3.59
C GLY A 30 -0.75 -6.16 2.09
N ALA A 31 0.03 -6.93 1.36
CA ALA A 31 0.18 -6.79 -0.07
C ALA A 31 0.07 -8.14 -0.79
N ILE A 32 -0.62 -8.15 -1.93
CA ILE A 32 -0.67 -9.29 -2.85
C ILE A 32 0.68 -9.41 -3.55
N ARG A 33 1.32 -10.57 -3.45
CA ARG A 33 2.68 -10.83 -3.92
C ARG A 33 2.70 -11.20 -5.41
N MET A 34 2.55 -10.19 -6.30
CA MET A 34 2.64 -10.38 -7.75
C MET A 34 3.98 -9.88 -8.32
N GLU A 35 4.99 -9.69 -7.48
CA GLU A 35 6.34 -9.26 -7.83
C GLU A 35 7.37 -10.39 -7.58
N GLY A 36 8.55 -10.28 -8.17
CA GLY A 36 9.60 -11.30 -8.10
C GLY A 36 10.41 -11.27 -6.82
N THR A 37 10.70 -10.10 -6.29
CA THR A 37 11.65 -9.93 -5.17
C THR A 37 11.25 -10.70 -3.93
N SER A 38 10.00 -10.62 -3.49
CA SER A 38 9.57 -11.33 -2.27
C SER A 38 9.66 -12.85 -2.39
N ARG A 39 9.60 -13.39 -3.61
CA ARG A 39 9.71 -14.84 -3.88
C ARG A 39 11.12 -15.35 -3.65
N GLU A 40 12.14 -14.51 -3.79
CA GLU A 40 13.54 -14.85 -3.49
C GLU A 40 13.82 -14.89 -1.98
N TYR A 41 12.95 -14.27 -1.16
CA TYR A 41 13.09 -14.19 0.30
C TYR A 41 12.20 -15.17 1.07
N ALA A 42 11.05 -15.53 0.52
CA ALA A 42 10.09 -16.38 1.23
C ALA A 42 9.21 -17.17 0.25
N PRO A 43 8.77 -18.40 0.61
CA PRO A 43 7.80 -19.15 -0.19
C PRO A 43 6.52 -18.35 -0.37
N ILE A 44 5.79 -18.61 -1.47
CA ILE A 44 4.62 -17.79 -1.86
C ILE A 44 3.51 -17.80 -0.82
N GLU A 45 3.40 -18.86 -0.04
CA GLU A 45 2.40 -19.03 1.02
C GLU A 45 2.66 -18.11 2.22
N TYR A 46 3.89 -17.59 2.38
CA TYR A 46 4.19 -16.61 3.43
C TYR A 46 3.54 -15.27 3.08
N PRO A 47 2.67 -14.71 3.93
CA PRO A 47 1.96 -13.47 3.60
C PRO A 47 2.89 -12.25 3.69
N ALA A 48 2.73 -11.31 2.75
CA ALA A 48 3.35 -9.99 2.85
C ALA A 48 2.48 -9.08 3.72
N VAL A 49 2.79 -9.01 5.02
CA VAL A 49 2.03 -8.22 6.00
C VAL A 49 2.86 -7.08 6.58
N ALA A 50 2.22 -5.94 6.77
CA ALA A 50 2.80 -4.79 7.45
C ALA A 50 2.92 -5.06 8.97
N ASP A 51 3.82 -4.36 9.64
CA ASP A 51 3.89 -4.36 11.10
C ASP A 51 2.63 -3.70 11.68
N PHE A 52 1.97 -4.38 12.62
CA PHE A 52 0.72 -3.91 13.22
C PHE A 52 0.85 -2.54 13.88
N HIS A 53 1.93 -2.28 14.61
CA HIS A 53 2.12 -1.00 15.30
C HIS A 53 2.39 0.14 14.33
N MET A 54 3.03 -0.15 13.17
CA MET A 54 3.21 0.83 12.09
C MET A 54 1.87 1.19 11.46
N VAL A 55 1.02 0.19 11.16
CA VAL A 55 -0.34 0.44 10.63
C VAL A 55 -1.15 1.27 11.63
N GLN A 56 -1.17 0.89 12.91
CA GLN A 56 -1.90 1.60 13.95
C GLN A 56 -1.45 3.07 14.07
N ALA A 57 -0.14 3.32 14.02
CA ALA A 57 0.40 4.68 14.11
C ALA A 57 0.01 5.53 12.89
N LEU A 58 0.02 4.95 11.69
CA LEU A 58 -0.42 5.62 10.46
C LEU A 58 -1.90 5.98 10.52
N VAL A 59 -2.74 5.06 10.98
CA VAL A 59 -4.19 5.31 11.18
C VAL A 59 -4.39 6.45 12.18
N GLN A 60 -3.76 6.40 13.35
CA GLN A 60 -3.87 7.46 14.37
C GLN A 60 -3.42 8.84 13.83
N ALA A 61 -2.36 8.87 13.03
CA ALA A 61 -1.88 10.11 12.41
C ALA A 61 -2.87 10.66 11.37
N ALA A 62 -3.45 9.80 10.53
CA ALA A 62 -4.48 10.21 9.55
C ALA A 62 -5.75 10.73 10.24
N GLU A 63 -6.22 10.06 11.31
CA GLU A 63 -7.36 10.49 12.11
C GLU A 63 -7.12 11.85 12.77
N LYS A 64 -5.94 12.05 13.37
CA LYS A 64 -5.53 13.31 13.98
C LYS A 64 -5.50 14.46 12.96
N GLY A 65 -5.04 14.19 11.74
CA GLY A 65 -5.04 15.12 10.62
C GLY A 65 -6.42 15.32 9.98
N LYS A 66 -7.42 14.50 10.33
CA LYS A 66 -8.75 14.45 9.70
C LYS A 66 -8.67 14.24 8.18
N TYR A 67 -7.69 13.46 7.74
CA TYR A 67 -7.49 13.14 6.33
C TYR A 67 -8.38 11.97 5.91
N PRO A 68 -8.93 11.96 4.69
CA PRO A 68 -9.64 10.80 4.17
C PRO A 68 -8.65 9.64 3.99
N TYR A 69 -8.96 8.47 4.54
CA TYR A 69 -8.08 7.31 4.45
C TYR A 69 -8.85 5.99 4.36
N HIS A 70 -8.19 4.99 3.80
CA HIS A 70 -8.63 3.60 3.73
C HIS A 70 -7.54 2.68 4.27
N VAL A 71 -7.94 1.60 4.92
CA VAL A 71 -7.01 0.62 5.52
C VAL A 71 -7.33 -0.76 4.98
N GLY A 72 -6.35 -1.44 4.39
CA GLY A 72 -6.57 -2.78 3.85
C GLY A 72 -5.45 -3.28 2.96
N VAL A 73 -5.77 -4.31 2.18
CA VAL A 73 -4.81 -4.98 1.29
C VAL A 73 -4.62 -4.18 0.00
N VAL A 74 -3.37 -4.13 -0.47
CA VAL A 74 -3.00 -3.56 -1.76
C VAL A 74 -2.45 -4.63 -2.70
N GLN A 75 -2.53 -4.41 -4.02
CA GLN A 75 -1.85 -5.23 -5.01
C GLN A 75 -0.45 -4.68 -5.24
N CYS A 76 0.58 -5.53 -5.14
CA CYS A 76 1.95 -5.20 -5.49
C CYS A 76 2.39 -6.00 -6.72
N LYS A 77 2.86 -5.32 -7.77
CA LYS A 77 3.24 -5.91 -9.06
C LYS A 77 4.52 -5.31 -9.61
N ASP A 78 5.17 -6.00 -10.55
CA ASP A 78 6.38 -5.52 -11.22
C ASP A 78 6.10 -4.64 -12.45
N ALA A 79 5.03 -4.93 -13.19
CA ALA A 79 4.78 -4.29 -14.47
C ALA A 79 3.60 -3.28 -14.39
N PHE A 80 3.90 -1.99 -14.50
CA PHE A 80 2.89 -0.92 -14.53
C PHE A 80 1.87 -1.10 -15.67
N TYR A 81 2.36 -1.34 -16.88
CA TYR A 81 1.49 -1.51 -18.06
C TYR A 81 0.73 -2.84 -18.11
N GLY A 82 1.03 -3.79 -17.22
CA GLY A 82 0.19 -4.96 -17.01
C GLY A 82 -1.19 -4.62 -16.44
N GLN A 83 -1.33 -3.46 -15.78
CA GLN A 83 -2.60 -2.94 -15.27
C GLN A 83 -3.31 -2.00 -16.25
N HIS A 84 -2.56 -1.11 -16.90
CA HIS A 84 -3.14 -0.01 -17.70
C HIS A 84 -3.41 -0.43 -19.15
N GLU A 85 -2.68 -1.41 -19.66
CA GLU A 85 -2.82 -1.92 -21.03
C GLU A 85 -2.79 -3.46 -21.03
N PRO A 86 -3.60 -4.14 -20.20
CA PRO A 86 -3.54 -5.60 -20.06
C PRO A 86 -3.82 -6.33 -21.37
N GLU A 87 -4.68 -5.78 -22.24
CA GLU A 87 -5.08 -6.37 -23.50
C GLU A 87 -3.91 -6.47 -24.50
N THR A 88 -2.89 -5.63 -24.35
CA THR A 88 -1.69 -5.64 -25.22
C THR A 88 -0.67 -6.70 -24.83
N LYS A 89 -0.88 -7.40 -23.70
CA LYS A 89 0.09 -8.36 -23.17
C LYS A 89 -0.26 -9.80 -23.58
N PRO A 90 0.73 -10.66 -23.84
CA PRO A 90 0.50 -12.07 -24.16
C PRO A 90 -0.33 -12.84 -23.14
N VAL A 91 -0.27 -12.41 -21.87
CA VAL A 91 -1.00 -13.00 -20.72
C VAL A 91 -2.22 -12.17 -20.32
N SER A 92 -2.85 -11.47 -21.26
CA SER A 92 -3.96 -10.55 -21.01
C SER A 92 -5.10 -11.20 -20.20
N TYR A 93 -5.46 -12.44 -20.53
CA TYR A 93 -6.50 -13.21 -19.83
C TYR A 93 -6.20 -13.37 -18.33
N GLU A 94 -4.93 -13.63 -17.99
CA GLU A 94 -4.52 -13.79 -16.60
C GLU A 94 -4.55 -12.44 -15.85
N LEU A 95 -4.07 -11.37 -16.46
CA LEU A 95 -4.06 -10.03 -15.88
C LEU A 95 -5.47 -9.52 -15.59
N LEU A 96 -6.38 -9.67 -16.56
CA LEU A 96 -7.78 -9.25 -16.43
C LEU A 96 -8.52 -10.07 -15.37
N ASN A 97 -8.37 -11.40 -15.38
CA ASN A 97 -9.00 -12.28 -14.41
C ASN A 97 -8.50 -12.02 -12.98
N LYS A 98 -7.19 -11.82 -12.80
CA LYS A 98 -6.62 -11.48 -11.50
C LYS A 98 -7.10 -10.14 -11.00
N TRP A 99 -7.13 -9.11 -11.86
CA TRP A 99 -7.65 -7.79 -11.50
C TRP A 99 -9.08 -7.87 -10.97
N GLU A 100 -9.94 -8.60 -11.66
CA GLU A 100 -11.33 -8.79 -11.24
C GLU A 100 -11.43 -9.58 -9.92
N ALA A 101 -10.60 -10.61 -9.74
CA ALA A 101 -10.55 -11.37 -8.49
C ALA A 101 -10.12 -10.49 -7.30
N TRP A 102 -9.09 -9.65 -7.49
CA TRP A 102 -8.63 -8.74 -6.43
C TRP A 102 -9.68 -7.70 -6.05
N LYS A 103 -10.41 -7.16 -7.02
CA LYS A 103 -11.54 -6.26 -6.74
C LYS A 103 -12.62 -6.94 -5.90
N ARG A 104 -13.02 -8.15 -6.27
CA ARG A 104 -14.01 -8.94 -5.51
C ARG A 104 -13.56 -9.29 -4.10
N LEU A 105 -12.27 -9.44 -3.88
CA LEU A 105 -11.67 -9.64 -2.57
C LEU A 105 -11.49 -8.35 -1.75
N GLY A 106 -11.87 -7.20 -2.30
CA GLY A 106 -11.78 -5.92 -1.61
C GLY A 106 -10.39 -5.29 -1.59
N CYS A 107 -9.49 -5.69 -2.51
CA CYS A 107 -8.20 -5.02 -2.66
C CYS A 107 -8.41 -3.54 -2.95
N LEU A 108 -7.80 -2.66 -2.14
CA LEU A 108 -8.09 -1.22 -2.15
C LEU A 108 -7.41 -0.47 -3.29
N ALA A 109 -6.15 -0.82 -3.56
CA ALA A 109 -5.31 -0.08 -4.47
C ALA A 109 -4.19 -0.94 -5.05
N SER A 110 -3.58 -0.47 -6.13
CA SER A 110 -2.46 -1.09 -6.80
C SER A 110 -1.22 -0.21 -6.71
N GLU A 111 -0.10 -0.82 -6.32
CA GLU A 111 1.23 -0.21 -6.18
C GLU A 111 2.32 -1.23 -6.58
N MET A 112 3.61 -1.01 -6.27
CA MET A 112 4.66 -1.82 -6.86
C MET A 112 5.77 -2.31 -5.91
N GLU A 113 5.78 -1.95 -4.60
CA GLU A 113 6.92 -2.24 -3.72
C GLU A 113 6.59 -2.86 -2.36
N SER A 114 5.35 -2.74 -1.87
CA SER A 114 5.03 -3.12 -0.49
C SER A 114 5.22 -4.59 -0.18
N ALA A 115 4.96 -5.49 -1.13
CA ALA A 115 5.11 -6.92 -0.88
C ALA A 115 6.57 -7.28 -0.58
N ALA A 116 7.51 -6.77 -1.38
CA ALA A 116 8.94 -6.95 -1.15
C ALA A 116 9.37 -6.35 0.19
N LEU A 117 8.95 -5.10 0.48
CA LEU A 117 9.30 -4.42 1.73
C LEU A 117 8.77 -5.16 2.96
N PHE A 118 7.54 -5.64 2.95
CA PHE A 118 6.96 -6.37 4.08
C PHE A 118 7.66 -7.70 4.32
N VAL A 119 7.91 -8.49 3.27
CA VAL A 119 8.58 -9.79 3.40
C VAL A 119 10.04 -9.62 3.87
N VAL A 120 10.79 -8.70 3.25
CA VAL A 120 12.18 -8.42 3.64
C VAL A 120 12.25 -7.82 5.04
N GLY A 121 11.33 -6.90 5.39
CA GLY A 121 11.23 -6.35 6.74
C GLY A 121 10.98 -7.42 7.80
N ASN A 122 10.06 -8.34 7.54
CA ASN A 122 9.81 -9.47 8.44
C ASN A 122 11.03 -10.39 8.59
N TYR A 123 11.73 -10.69 7.50
CA TYR A 123 12.98 -11.46 7.52
C TYR A 123 14.05 -10.78 8.38
N LEU A 124 14.24 -9.48 8.21
CA LEU A 124 15.22 -8.67 8.94
C LEU A 124 14.78 -8.26 10.35
N ARG A 125 13.57 -8.62 10.76
CA ARG A 125 12.98 -8.20 12.05
C ARG A 125 12.89 -6.67 12.20
N VAL A 126 12.61 -5.99 11.09
CA VAL A 126 12.38 -4.53 10.99
C VAL A 126 10.88 -4.29 10.90
N ARG A 127 10.39 -3.29 11.64
CA ARG A 127 8.98 -2.87 11.52
C ARG A 127 8.80 -2.04 10.26
N VAL A 128 7.92 -2.49 9.36
CA VAL A 128 7.65 -1.82 8.08
C VAL A 128 6.16 -1.52 7.92
N GLY A 129 5.85 -0.34 7.45
CA GLY A 129 4.51 0.08 7.03
C GLY A 129 4.55 0.77 5.67
N SER A 130 3.39 0.93 5.04
CA SER A 130 3.26 1.68 3.79
C SER A 130 2.01 2.54 3.80
N ILE A 131 2.13 3.73 3.25
CA ILE A 131 1.05 4.70 3.04
C ILE A 131 1.17 5.31 1.64
N PHE A 132 0.04 5.49 0.99
CA PHE A 132 -0.03 5.97 -0.39
C PHE A 132 -1.03 7.09 -0.55
N LEU A 133 -0.71 8.02 -1.45
CA LEU A 133 -1.68 8.90 -2.06
C LEU A 133 -2.34 8.16 -3.24
N VAL A 134 -3.65 8.20 -3.33
CA VAL A 134 -4.39 7.74 -4.51
C VAL A 134 -4.27 8.79 -5.61
N VAL A 135 -3.55 8.49 -6.69
CA VAL A 135 -3.39 9.40 -7.84
C VAL A 135 -4.68 9.49 -8.65
N ALA A 136 -5.25 8.35 -8.95
CA ALA A 136 -6.50 8.19 -9.71
C ALA A 136 -7.08 6.79 -9.46
N ASN A 137 -8.31 6.56 -9.91
CA ASN A 137 -8.98 5.26 -9.81
C ASN A 137 -9.58 4.86 -11.16
N GLN A 138 -8.98 3.85 -11.81
CA GLN A 138 -9.43 3.41 -13.14
C GLN A 138 -10.85 2.82 -13.15
N GLU A 139 -11.34 2.25 -12.03
CA GLU A 139 -12.70 1.72 -11.96
C GLU A 139 -13.73 2.85 -11.91
N ARG A 140 -13.41 3.97 -11.25
CA ARG A 140 -14.22 5.19 -11.30
C ARG A 140 -14.23 5.80 -12.70
N ALA A 141 -13.07 5.83 -13.38
CA ALA A 141 -12.97 6.31 -14.76
C ALA A 141 -13.83 5.48 -15.71
N LYS A 142 -13.84 4.15 -15.60
CA LYS A 142 -14.70 3.25 -16.41
C LYS A 142 -16.20 3.53 -16.22
N LEU A 143 -16.59 4.01 -15.04
CA LEU A 143 -17.97 4.37 -14.72
C LEU A 143 -18.30 5.86 -14.98
N ASN A 144 -17.40 6.61 -15.61
CA ASN A 144 -17.53 8.06 -15.83
C ASN A 144 -17.81 8.85 -14.53
N MET A 145 -17.29 8.38 -13.40
CA MET A 145 -17.36 9.08 -12.11
C MET A 145 -16.23 10.11 -12.01
N GLU A 146 -16.43 11.11 -11.14
CA GLU A 146 -15.37 12.06 -10.80
C GLU A 146 -14.07 11.34 -10.43
N ASN A 147 -12.98 11.66 -11.13
CA ASN A 147 -11.68 10.99 -10.99
C ASN A 147 -10.54 11.94 -11.41
N PRO A 148 -10.33 13.07 -10.70
CA PRO A 148 -9.23 13.98 -11.01
C PRO A 148 -7.90 13.28 -10.77
N VAL A 149 -6.85 13.67 -11.50
CA VAL A 149 -5.49 13.19 -11.26
C VAL A 149 -4.83 14.05 -10.18
N VAL A 150 -4.40 13.43 -9.08
CA VAL A 150 -3.77 14.11 -7.94
C VAL A 150 -2.35 13.59 -7.74
N HIS A 151 -1.37 14.49 -7.69
CA HIS A 151 0.06 14.14 -7.51
C HIS A 151 0.67 14.69 -6.22
N ASP A 152 -0.05 15.52 -5.48
CA ASP A 152 0.45 16.12 -4.24
C ASP A 152 0.48 15.09 -3.11
N THR A 153 1.68 14.61 -2.78
CA THR A 153 1.91 13.60 -1.74
C THR A 153 2.09 14.18 -0.34
N GLU A 154 1.91 15.47 -0.12
CA GLU A 154 2.15 16.15 1.16
C GLU A 154 1.38 15.53 2.33
N LEU A 155 0.12 15.15 2.10
CA LEU A 155 -0.69 14.48 3.14
C LEU A 155 -0.12 13.13 3.54
N ALA A 156 0.36 12.34 2.59
CA ALA A 156 0.95 11.03 2.88
C ALA A 156 2.29 11.18 3.62
N ILE A 157 3.12 12.15 3.22
CA ILE A 157 4.40 12.46 3.86
C ILE A 157 4.16 12.92 5.30
N THR A 158 3.28 13.90 5.50
CA THR A 158 2.97 14.44 6.83
C THR A 158 2.43 13.37 7.76
N THR A 159 1.52 12.51 7.28
CA THR A 159 0.98 11.38 8.05
C THR A 159 2.08 10.40 8.45
N ALA A 160 2.97 10.05 7.53
CA ALA A 160 4.09 9.14 7.81
C ALA A 160 5.08 9.70 8.83
N VAL A 161 5.41 11.00 8.74
CA VAL A 161 6.30 11.68 9.69
C VAL A 161 5.70 11.70 11.09
N GLU A 162 4.41 12.04 11.23
CA GLU A 162 3.73 12.03 12.53
C GLU A 162 3.66 10.61 13.12
N ALA A 163 3.33 9.60 12.31
CA ALA A 163 3.33 8.21 12.73
C ALA A 163 4.70 7.75 13.24
N LEU A 164 5.79 8.08 12.54
CA LEU A 164 7.15 7.77 12.97
C LEU A 164 7.51 8.47 14.29
N ARG A 165 7.16 9.73 14.45
CA ARG A 165 7.38 10.48 15.70
C ARG A 165 6.69 9.81 16.88
N ASP A 166 5.44 9.37 16.70
CA ASP A 166 4.67 8.72 17.76
C ASP A 166 5.25 7.35 18.14
N ILE A 167 5.68 6.55 17.15
CA ILE A 167 6.35 5.27 17.40
C ILE A 167 7.66 5.48 18.15
N ILE A 168 8.48 6.47 17.76
CA ILE A 168 9.75 6.77 18.43
C ILE A 168 9.51 7.18 19.89
N ARG A 169 8.49 8.00 20.16
CA ARG A 169 8.12 8.38 21.53
C ARG A 169 7.69 7.19 22.37
N LYS A 170 6.83 6.32 21.82
CA LYS A 170 6.37 5.09 22.50
C LYS A 170 7.53 4.14 22.80
N ASP A 171 8.45 3.94 21.86
CA ASP A 171 9.61 3.08 22.05
C ASP A 171 10.54 3.60 23.15
N LYS A 172 10.80 4.93 23.19
CA LYS A 172 11.61 5.56 24.25
C LYS A 172 10.95 5.48 25.62
N ALA A 173 9.63 5.51 25.71
CA ALA A 173 8.91 5.39 26.98
C ALA A 173 8.92 3.97 27.55
N ASN A 174 9.21 2.95 26.72
CA ASN A 174 9.29 1.53 27.10
C ASN A 174 10.74 1.04 27.32
N GLU A 175 11.76 1.89 27.17
CA GLU A 175 13.17 1.64 27.48
C GLU A 175 13.48 2.00 28.96
#